data_acf17f977219b52c3c524309e90d1eee
#
_entry.id   acf17f977219b52c3c524309e90d1eee
#
_cell.length_a   1.000
_cell.length_b   1.000
_cell.length_c   1.000
_cell.angle_alpha   90.00
_cell.angle_beta   90.00
_cell.angle_gamma   90.00
#
_symmetry.space_group_name_H-M   'P 1'
#
loop_
_entity.id
_entity.type
_entity.pdbx_description
1 polymer ?
#
loop_
_entity_poly.entity_id
_entity_poly.type
_entity_poly.pdbx_seq_one_letter_code
_entity_poly.pdbx_strand_id
1 'polypeptide(L)'
;DVVIFETVGVGQAEHDIVNAADFTVVVLVPESGDEVQLMKAGIIEIADIFVVNKSDRPGSKRIERTLSDTLHSFSKPDSYIPAVLSTTASTGKGVAAVFDKILDDINNFKKSGKFQNRRLVRYKNRIKNIISEKLVLEFWTEDRDKLFKKITDSINSPETPPSAIVKKLISNFN
;
A
#
# COMPACT_ATOMS: atom_id res chain seq x y z
N ASP A 1 -22.40 5.29 -1.31
CA ASP A 1 -21.66 6.06 -0.32
C ASP A 1 -20.16 5.94 -0.59
N VAL A 2 -19.38 6.93 -0.17
CA VAL A 2 -17.94 7.02 -0.32
C VAL A 2 -17.29 7.06 1.05
N VAL A 3 -16.25 6.26 1.24
CA VAL A 3 -15.42 6.28 2.45
C VAL A 3 -14.02 6.71 2.03
N ILE A 4 -13.48 7.73 2.69
CA ILE A 4 -12.12 8.23 2.46
C ILE A 4 -11.23 7.75 3.61
N PHE A 5 -10.14 7.06 3.26
CA PHE A 5 -9.08 6.70 4.19
C PHE A 5 -7.91 7.67 4.00
N GLU A 6 -7.46 8.31 5.07
CA GLU A 6 -6.28 9.16 5.06
C GLU A 6 -5.15 8.49 5.85
N THR A 7 -3.92 8.53 5.29
CA THR A 7 -2.71 8.10 6.00
C THR A 7 -1.93 9.29 6.51
N VAL A 8 -1.31 9.14 7.65
CA VAL A 8 -0.44 10.15 8.27
C VAL A 8 1.01 9.79 8.01
N GLY A 9 1.58 10.31 6.93
CA GLY A 9 3.01 10.17 6.62
C GLY A 9 3.37 8.96 5.75
N VAL A 10 4.65 8.85 5.42
CA VAL A 10 5.25 7.82 4.57
C VAL A 10 5.74 6.64 5.42
N GLY A 11 5.24 5.43 5.17
CA GLY A 11 5.66 4.21 5.87
C GLY A 11 4.96 2.94 5.37
N GLN A 12 5.10 1.83 6.08
CA GLN A 12 4.48 0.54 5.70
C GLN A 12 2.94 0.59 5.66
N ALA A 13 2.32 1.50 6.42
CA ALA A 13 0.87 1.70 6.46
C ALA A 13 0.27 2.10 5.09
N GLU A 14 1.06 2.68 4.20
CA GLU A 14 0.62 3.09 2.86
C GLU A 14 0.35 1.88 1.96
N HIS A 15 1.17 0.84 2.05
CA HIS A 15 0.92 -0.40 1.32
C HIS A 15 -0.32 -1.15 1.84
N ASP A 16 -0.61 -1.03 3.14
CA ASP A 16 -1.79 -1.66 3.73
C ASP A 16 -3.09 -0.96 3.31
N ILE A 17 -3.07 0.36 3.14
CA ILE A 17 -4.24 1.12 2.71
C ILE A 17 -4.66 0.76 1.28
N VAL A 18 -3.71 0.49 0.39
CA VAL A 18 -4.00 0.04 -0.99
C VAL A 18 -4.77 -1.28 -0.99
N ASN A 19 -4.52 -2.12 0.00
CA ASN A 19 -5.26 -3.36 0.18
C ASN A 19 -6.68 -3.14 0.74
N ALA A 20 -6.98 -1.97 1.28
CA ALA A 20 -8.29 -1.61 1.81
C ALA A 20 -9.11 -0.75 0.82
N ALA A 21 -8.46 0.10 0.03
CA ALA A 21 -9.11 1.05 -0.85
C ALA A 21 -9.48 0.47 -2.23
N ASP A 22 -10.56 0.97 -2.82
CA ASP A 22 -10.97 0.65 -4.20
C ASP A 22 -10.23 1.51 -5.22
N PHE A 23 -9.83 2.72 -4.81
CA PHE A 23 -9.14 3.70 -5.61
C PHE A 23 -8.12 4.46 -4.76
N THR A 24 -6.91 4.66 -5.27
CA THR A 24 -5.80 5.24 -4.52
C THR A 24 -5.36 6.55 -5.14
N VAL A 25 -5.38 7.62 -4.34
CA VAL A 25 -4.86 8.93 -4.69
C VAL A 25 -3.61 9.20 -3.88
N VAL A 26 -2.49 9.42 -4.55
CA VAL A 26 -1.24 9.83 -3.90
C VAL A 26 -1.08 11.33 -3.99
N VAL A 27 -0.97 11.99 -2.85
CA VAL A 27 -0.80 13.45 -2.76
C VAL A 27 0.64 13.79 -2.38
N LEU A 28 1.26 14.62 -3.19
CA LEU A 28 2.64 15.07 -3.05
C LEU A 28 2.71 16.58 -2.85
N VAL A 29 3.76 17.03 -2.20
CA VAL A 29 4.05 18.46 -2.00
C VAL A 29 5.51 18.78 -2.35
N PRO A 30 5.81 19.98 -2.88
CA PRO A 30 7.15 20.33 -3.34
C PRO A 30 8.23 20.36 -2.25
N GLU A 31 7.83 20.51 -0.99
CA GLU A 31 8.74 20.76 0.12
C GLU A 31 9.28 19.49 0.79
N SER A 32 8.66 18.35 0.56
CA SER A 32 8.96 17.12 1.32
C SER A 32 10.16 16.33 0.79
N GLY A 33 10.80 16.76 -0.31
CA GLY A 33 11.87 15.96 -0.94
C GLY A 33 11.40 14.62 -1.49
N ASP A 34 10.09 14.48 -1.66
CA ASP A 34 9.38 13.23 -1.98
C ASP A 34 9.76 12.64 -3.34
N GLU A 35 10.39 13.41 -4.24
CA GLU A 35 10.81 12.91 -5.55
C GLU A 35 11.65 11.61 -5.45
N VAL A 36 12.57 11.56 -4.48
CA VAL A 36 13.46 10.41 -4.30
C VAL A 36 12.77 9.28 -3.52
N GLN A 37 11.88 9.62 -2.61
CA GLN A 37 11.15 8.64 -1.80
C GLN A 37 10.08 7.91 -2.62
N LEU A 38 9.42 8.59 -3.54
CA LEU A 38 8.44 8.00 -4.48
C LEU A 38 9.02 6.87 -5.31
N MET A 39 10.23 7.05 -5.83
CA MET A 39 10.91 6.02 -6.62
C MET A 39 11.36 4.83 -5.77
N LYS A 40 11.67 5.05 -4.49
CA LYS A 40 12.18 4.01 -3.58
C LYS A 40 11.09 3.16 -2.94
N ALA A 41 9.88 3.68 -2.78
CA ALA A 41 8.85 3.05 -1.95
C ALA A 41 7.82 2.21 -2.72
N GLY A 42 7.95 2.03 -4.05
CA GLY A 42 6.93 1.32 -4.83
C GLY A 42 5.58 2.06 -4.91
N ILE A 43 5.52 3.31 -4.44
CA ILE A 43 4.30 4.13 -4.41
C ILE A 43 3.78 4.39 -5.83
N ILE A 44 4.69 4.41 -6.81
CA ILE A 44 4.33 4.58 -8.22
C ILE A 44 3.42 3.46 -8.72
N GLU A 45 3.59 2.24 -8.21
CA GLU A 45 2.83 1.07 -8.67
C GLU A 45 1.43 0.98 -8.08
N ILE A 46 1.17 1.67 -6.97
CA ILE A 46 -0.06 1.56 -6.20
C ILE A 46 -1.07 2.67 -6.47
N ALA A 47 -0.63 3.81 -7.02
CA ALA A 47 -1.47 4.97 -7.27
C ALA A 47 -2.34 4.80 -8.53
N ASP A 48 -3.58 5.25 -8.42
CA ASP A 48 -4.47 5.42 -9.58
C ASP A 48 -4.44 6.86 -10.10
N ILE A 49 -4.19 7.84 -9.22
CA ILE A 49 -3.98 9.25 -9.58
C ILE A 49 -2.89 9.82 -8.66
N PHE A 50 -2.08 10.70 -9.22
CA PHE A 50 -1.17 11.55 -8.47
C PHE A 50 -1.67 12.98 -8.43
N VAL A 51 -1.58 13.62 -7.27
CA VAL A 51 -1.92 15.01 -7.05
C VAL A 51 -0.71 15.75 -6.51
N VAL A 52 -0.19 16.74 -7.24
CA VAL A 52 0.84 17.64 -6.76
C VAL A 52 0.14 18.84 -6.12
N ASN A 53 -0.01 18.80 -4.79
CA ASN A 53 -0.62 19.88 -4.04
C ASN A 53 0.40 21.00 -3.74
N LYS A 54 -0.10 22.17 -3.34
CA LYS A 54 0.69 23.41 -3.19
C LYS A 54 1.39 23.79 -4.49
N SER A 55 0.67 23.68 -5.60
CA SER A 55 1.19 23.93 -6.94
C SER A 55 1.58 25.40 -7.20
N ASP A 56 1.21 26.29 -6.30
CA ASP A 56 1.65 27.69 -6.22
C ASP A 56 3.10 27.86 -5.76
N ARG A 57 3.70 26.82 -5.17
CA ARG A 57 5.06 26.85 -4.63
C ARG A 57 6.13 26.48 -5.67
N PRO A 58 7.36 27.04 -5.52
CA PRO A 58 8.48 26.66 -6.37
C PRO A 58 8.74 25.14 -6.33
N GLY A 59 9.11 24.56 -7.48
CA GLY A 59 9.40 23.13 -7.59
C GLY A 59 8.21 22.24 -7.98
N SER A 60 6.97 22.70 -7.82
CA SER A 60 5.78 21.92 -8.14
C SER A 60 5.75 21.42 -9.59
N LYS A 61 6.07 22.28 -10.55
CA LYS A 61 6.14 21.93 -11.99
C LYS A 61 7.24 20.90 -12.30
N ARG A 62 8.33 20.93 -11.53
CA ARG A 62 9.42 19.96 -11.68
C ARG A 62 8.95 18.58 -11.24
N ILE A 63 8.31 18.48 -10.09
CA ILE A 63 7.76 17.21 -9.57
C ILE A 63 6.74 16.65 -10.56
N GLU A 64 5.80 17.47 -11.02
CA GLU A 64 4.79 17.08 -12.00
C GLU A 64 5.41 16.48 -13.27
N ARG A 65 6.43 17.16 -13.83
CA ARG A 65 7.13 16.69 -15.03
C ARG A 65 7.90 15.40 -14.77
N THR A 66 8.74 15.37 -13.72
CA THR A 66 9.52 14.17 -13.36
C THR A 66 8.64 12.97 -13.15
N LEU A 67 7.51 13.15 -12.45
CA LEU A 67 6.57 12.09 -12.20
C LEU A 67 5.89 11.59 -13.48
N SER A 68 5.44 12.50 -14.33
CA SER A 68 4.86 12.16 -15.64
C SER A 68 5.84 11.39 -16.53
N ASP A 69 7.09 11.86 -16.62
CA ASP A 69 8.14 11.20 -17.41
C ASP A 69 8.45 9.80 -16.88
N THR A 70 8.49 9.66 -15.55
CA THR A 70 8.71 8.38 -14.87
C THR A 70 7.57 7.40 -15.15
N LEU A 71 6.32 7.83 -14.98
CA LEU A 71 5.14 6.99 -15.25
C LEU A 71 5.10 6.50 -16.70
N HIS A 72 5.43 7.35 -17.65
CA HIS A 72 5.50 6.95 -19.06
C HIS A 72 6.64 5.96 -19.33
N SER A 73 7.79 6.13 -18.68
CA SER A 73 8.97 5.25 -18.86
C SER A 73 8.76 3.83 -18.34
N PHE A 74 7.97 3.67 -17.28
CA PHE A 74 7.67 2.36 -16.68
C PHE A 74 6.38 1.73 -17.22
N SER A 75 5.61 2.45 -18.02
CA SER A 75 4.34 1.95 -18.54
C SER A 75 4.57 0.95 -19.67
N LYS A 76 3.85 -0.16 -19.62
CA LYS A 76 3.76 -1.11 -20.76
C LYS A 76 2.83 -0.53 -21.83
N PRO A 77 3.02 -0.90 -23.10
CA PRO A 77 2.05 -0.60 -24.14
C PRO A 77 0.63 -1.01 -23.69
N ASP A 78 -0.35 -0.16 -23.96
CA ASP A 78 -1.76 -0.37 -23.59
C ASP A 78 -2.09 -0.46 -22.08
N SER A 79 -1.12 -0.15 -21.21
CA SER A 79 -1.40 -0.07 -19.77
C SER A 79 -2.03 1.27 -19.39
N TYR A 80 -2.83 1.23 -18.32
CA TYR A 80 -3.33 2.46 -17.71
C TYR A 80 -2.18 3.24 -17.09
N ILE A 81 -2.04 4.50 -17.49
CA ILE A 81 -1.07 5.43 -16.91
C ILE A 81 -1.81 6.35 -15.94
N PRO A 82 -1.45 6.38 -14.64
CA PRO A 82 -2.04 7.30 -13.69
C PRO A 82 -1.89 8.76 -14.12
N ALA A 83 -2.95 9.54 -14.00
CA ALA A 83 -2.89 10.98 -14.27
C ALA A 83 -2.12 11.69 -13.16
N VAL A 84 -1.38 12.74 -13.54
CA VAL A 84 -0.73 13.67 -12.61
C VAL A 84 -1.46 14.99 -12.68
N LEU A 85 -2.05 15.45 -11.57
CA LEU A 85 -2.84 16.67 -11.50
C LEU A 85 -2.26 17.62 -10.46
N SER A 86 -2.34 18.91 -10.72
CA SER A 86 -1.83 19.96 -9.82
C SER A 86 -2.97 20.66 -9.10
N THR A 87 -2.82 20.86 -7.78
CA THR A 87 -3.79 21.55 -6.95
C THR A 87 -3.14 22.62 -6.06
N THR A 88 -3.92 23.61 -5.69
CA THR A 88 -3.66 24.51 -4.55
C THR A 88 -4.88 24.39 -3.65
N ALA A 89 -4.89 23.37 -2.80
CA ALA A 89 -6.07 22.99 -2.02
C ALA A 89 -6.60 24.12 -1.12
N SER A 90 -5.71 24.98 -0.59
CA SER A 90 -6.09 26.14 0.23
C SER A 90 -7.00 27.15 -0.48
N THR A 91 -6.92 27.21 -1.82
CA THR A 91 -7.76 28.09 -2.65
C THR A 91 -8.82 27.34 -3.43
N GLY A 92 -8.85 26.01 -3.35
CA GLY A 92 -9.71 25.16 -4.16
C GLY A 92 -9.28 25.00 -5.61
N LYS A 93 -8.17 25.64 -6.05
CA LYS A 93 -7.69 25.56 -7.43
C LYS A 93 -7.31 24.12 -7.78
N GLY A 94 -7.86 23.59 -8.88
CA GLY A 94 -7.57 22.26 -9.38
C GLY A 94 -8.33 21.12 -8.66
N VAL A 95 -8.99 21.38 -7.53
CA VAL A 95 -9.68 20.34 -6.74
C VAL A 95 -10.84 19.72 -7.52
N ALA A 96 -11.64 20.53 -8.21
CA ALA A 96 -12.74 20.03 -9.05
C ALA A 96 -12.22 19.09 -10.16
N ALA A 97 -11.12 19.45 -10.83
CA ALA A 97 -10.54 18.62 -11.88
C ALA A 97 -10.04 17.25 -11.34
N VAL A 98 -9.51 17.21 -10.10
CA VAL A 98 -9.15 15.96 -9.43
C VAL A 98 -10.39 15.12 -9.16
N PHE A 99 -11.46 15.73 -8.64
CA PHE A 99 -12.72 15.04 -8.38
C PHE A 99 -13.32 14.43 -9.65
N ASP A 100 -13.43 15.22 -10.71
CA ASP A 100 -13.96 14.77 -12.00
C ASP A 100 -13.13 13.62 -12.56
N LYS A 101 -11.80 13.72 -12.49
CA LYS A 101 -10.91 12.65 -12.94
C LYS A 101 -11.05 11.37 -12.13
N ILE A 102 -11.22 11.46 -10.81
CA ILE A 102 -11.50 10.30 -9.95
C ILE A 102 -12.79 9.60 -10.39
N LEU A 103 -13.86 10.36 -10.62
CA LEU A 103 -15.14 9.80 -11.04
C LEU A 103 -15.04 9.12 -12.41
N ASP A 104 -14.36 9.75 -13.36
CA ASP A 104 -14.16 9.19 -14.71
C ASP A 104 -13.36 7.90 -14.66
N ASP A 105 -12.26 7.87 -13.89
CA ASP A 105 -11.43 6.67 -13.78
C ASP A 105 -12.15 5.54 -13.06
N ILE A 106 -12.88 5.82 -11.99
CA ILE A 106 -13.73 4.81 -11.32
C ILE A 106 -14.76 4.23 -12.30
N ASN A 107 -15.40 5.08 -13.10
CA ASN A 107 -16.37 4.63 -14.10
C ASN A 107 -15.72 3.76 -15.19
N ASN A 108 -14.53 4.13 -15.65
CA ASN A 108 -13.76 3.37 -16.62
C ASN A 108 -13.30 2.02 -16.05
N PHE A 109 -12.85 1.99 -14.78
CA PHE A 109 -12.46 0.77 -14.09
C PHE A 109 -13.66 -0.17 -13.85
N LYS A 110 -14.85 0.39 -13.60
CA LYS A 110 -16.10 -0.40 -13.52
C LYS A 110 -16.45 -1.02 -14.87
N LYS A 111 -16.41 -0.23 -15.95
CA LYS A 111 -16.73 -0.70 -17.30
C LYS A 111 -15.75 -1.76 -17.81
N SER A 112 -14.46 -1.62 -17.51
CA SER A 112 -13.42 -2.57 -17.92
C SER A 112 -13.33 -3.83 -17.03
N GLY A 113 -14.10 -3.90 -15.94
CA GLY A 113 -14.02 -4.99 -14.96
C GLY A 113 -12.82 -4.90 -14.01
N LYS A 114 -11.92 -3.93 -14.20
CA LYS A 114 -10.72 -3.75 -13.35
C LYS A 114 -11.09 -3.52 -11.89
N PHE A 115 -12.15 -2.77 -11.63
CA PHE A 115 -12.66 -2.50 -10.29
C PHE A 115 -13.11 -3.79 -9.58
N GLN A 116 -13.92 -4.62 -10.27
CA GLN A 116 -14.41 -5.87 -9.71
C GLN A 116 -13.27 -6.88 -9.47
N ASN A 117 -12.31 -6.95 -10.39
CA ASN A 117 -11.16 -7.83 -10.25
C ASN A 117 -10.29 -7.44 -9.03
N ARG A 118 -10.04 -6.15 -8.82
CA ARG A 118 -9.33 -5.65 -7.62
C ARG A 118 -10.05 -6.06 -6.33
N ARG A 119 -11.37 -5.89 -6.27
CA ARG A 119 -12.17 -6.29 -5.09
C ARG A 119 -12.07 -7.79 -4.83
N LEU A 120 -12.11 -8.60 -5.88
CA LEU A 120 -11.97 -10.06 -5.75
C LEU A 120 -10.59 -10.46 -5.24
N VAL A 121 -9.53 -9.83 -5.73
CA VAL A 121 -8.15 -10.06 -5.25
C VAL A 121 -8.04 -9.71 -3.77
N ARG A 122 -8.54 -8.52 -3.36
CA ARG A 122 -8.54 -8.11 -1.95
C ARG A 122 -9.34 -9.08 -1.07
N TYR A 123 -10.51 -9.50 -1.53
CA TYR A 123 -11.32 -10.47 -0.80
C TYR A 123 -10.58 -11.79 -0.57
N LYS A 124 -9.92 -12.32 -1.62
CA LYS A 124 -9.09 -13.54 -1.49
C LYS A 124 -7.91 -13.35 -0.51
N ASN A 125 -7.25 -12.20 -0.58
CA ASN A 125 -6.15 -11.88 0.35
C ASN A 125 -6.67 -11.75 1.79
N ARG A 126 -7.83 -11.13 2.00
CA ARG A 126 -8.45 -11.03 3.33
C ARG A 126 -8.78 -12.41 3.92
N ILE A 127 -9.29 -13.33 3.10
CA ILE A 127 -9.52 -14.73 3.53
C ILE A 127 -8.20 -15.35 4.01
N LYS A 128 -7.11 -15.23 3.21
CA LYS A 128 -5.79 -15.77 3.59
C LYS A 128 -5.29 -15.17 4.91
N ASN A 129 -5.43 -13.87 5.08
CA ASN A 129 -4.99 -13.19 6.31
C ASN A 129 -5.79 -13.67 7.52
N ILE A 130 -7.12 -13.78 7.41
CA ILE A 130 -7.97 -14.30 8.50
C ILE A 130 -7.58 -15.74 8.87
N ILE A 131 -7.28 -16.58 7.87
CA ILE A 131 -6.83 -17.96 8.13
C ILE A 131 -5.49 -17.92 8.88
N SER A 132 -4.53 -17.13 8.41
CA SER A 132 -3.22 -17.00 9.07
C SER A 132 -3.35 -16.48 10.50
N GLU A 133 -4.16 -15.45 10.73
CA GLU A 133 -4.44 -14.90 12.06
C GLU A 133 -5.04 -15.97 13.00
N LYS A 134 -6.03 -16.73 12.50
CA LYS A 134 -6.64 -17.81 13.30
C LYS A 134 -5.65 -18.92 13.60
N LEU A 135 -4.89 -19.38 12.63
CA LEU A 135 -3.88 -20.43 12.84
C LEU A 135 -2.81 -20.00 13.84
N VAL A 136 -2.39 -18.74 13.81
CA VAL A 136 -1.46 -18.20 14.82
C VAL A 136 -2.08 -18.22 16.22
N LEU A 137 -3.34 -17.78 16.36
CA LEU A 137 -4.04 -17.80 17.64
C LEU A 137 -4.26 -19.24 18.17
N GLU A 138 -4.61 -20.17 17.29
CA GLU A 138 -4.79 -21.58 17.66
C GLU A 138 -3.45 -22.27 17.99
N PHE A 139 -2.38 -21.84 17.32
CA PHE A 139 -1.05 -22.38 17.57
C PHE A 139 -0.52 -21.98 18.96
N TRP A 140 -0.61 -20.69 19.33
CA TRP A 140 -0.08 -20.18 20.58
C TRP A 140 -1.05 -20.45 21.74
N THR A 141 -0.97 -21.65 22.31
CA THR A 141 -1.64 -22.02 23.56
C THR A 141 -0.72 -21.78 24.75
N GLU A 142 -1.28 -21.70 25.95
CA GLU A 142 -0.46 -21.55 27.18
C GLU A 142 0.62 -22.62 27.31
N ASP A 143 0.32 -23.86 26.92
CA ASP A 143 1.28 -24.98 27.00
C ASP A 143 2.41 -24.82 25.98
N ARG A 144 2.11 -24.31 24.77
CA ARG A 144 3.14 -24.01 23.76
C ARG A 144 3.99 -22.81 24.14
N ASP A 145 3.41 -21.79 24.73
CA ASP A 145 4.16 -20.67 25.29
C ASP A 145 5.13 -21.12 26.41
N LYS A 146 4.67 -22.01 27.31
CA LYS A 146 5.53 -22.61 28.34
C LYS A 146 6.65 -23.44 27.72
N LEU A 147 6.32 -24.26 26.71
CA LEU A 147 7.30 -25.07 26.01
C LEU A 147 8.33 -24.20 25.26
N PHE A 148 7.87 -23.16 24.58
CA PHE A 148 8.74 -22.20 23.88
C PHE A 148 9.71 -21.54 24.86
N LYS A 149 9.22 -21.00 25.98
CA LYS A 149 10.06 -20.41 27.04
C LYS A 149 11.08 -21.41 27.57
N LYS A 150 10.63 -22.63 27.91
CA LYS A 150 11.55 -23.69 28.40
C LYS A 150 12.67 -24.00 27.40
N ILE A 151 12.37 -24.02 26.11
CA ILE A 151 13.37 -24.27 25.08
C ILE A 151 14.29 -23.07 24.91
N THR A 152 13.75 -21.85 24.87
CA THR A 152 14.53 -20.64 24.62
C THR A 152 15.37 -20.21 25.84
N ASP A 153 14.86 -20.38 27.06
CA ASP A 153 15.60 -20.05 28.28
C ASP A 153 16.82 -20.99 28.51
N SER A 154 16.79 -22.17 27.90
CA SER A 154 17.93 -23.09 27.91
C SER A 154 19.03 -22.79 26.89
N ILE A 155 18.81 -21.81 26.01
CA ILE A 155 19.74 -21.44 24.94
C ILE A 155 20.69 -20.35 25.45
N ASN A 156 21.91 -20.76 25.81
CA ASN A 156 22.96 -19.82 26.23
C ASN A 156 23.68 -19.14 25.06
N SER A 157 23.61 -19.72 23.86
CA SER A 157 24.13 -19.14 22.64
C SER A 157 23.29 -19.57 21.42
N PRO A 158 23.13 -18.76 20.37
CA PRO A 158 22.28 -19.08 19.22
C PRO A 158 22.94 -20.09 18.25
N GLU A 159 23.50 -21.18 18.78
CA GLU A 159 24.13 -22.22 17.95
C GLU A 159 23.10 -23.14 17.26
N THR A 160 21.93 -23.29 17.90
CA THR A 160 20.84 -24.08 17.30
C THR A 160 20.09 -23.24 16.28
N PRO A 161 20.00 -23.68 15.01
CA PRO A 161 19.22 -22.94 14.02
C PRO A 161 17.75 -22.76 14.46
N PRO A 162 17.17 -21.56 14.34
CA PRO A 162 15.75 -21.33 14.71
C PRO A 162 14.77 -22.30 14.06
N SER A 163 15.06 -22.74 12.83
CA SER A 163 14.25 -23.74 12.09
C SER A 163 14.14 -25.08 12.79
N ALA A 164 15.15 -25.50 13.57
CA ALA A 164 15.12 -26.74 14.33
C ALA A 164 14.18 -26.64 15.54
N ILE A 165 14.15 -25.45 16.19
CA ILE A 165 13.23 -25.15 17.29
C ILE A 165 11.80 -25.10 16.77
N VAL A 166 11.57 -24.40 15.65
CA VAL A 166 10.28 -24.31 15.00
C VAL A 166 9.73 -25.70 14.68
N LYS A 167 10.55 -26.61 14.11
CA LYS A 167 10.13 -27.99 13.84
C LYS A 167 9.65 -28.72 15.10
N LYS A 168 10.34 -28.55 16.25
CA LYS A 168 9.91 -29.14 17.52
C LYS A 168 8.57 -28.60 18.03
N LEU A 169 8.32 -27.29 17.83
CA LEU A 169 7.07 -26.66 18.25
C LEU A 169 5.88 -27.05 17.37
N ILE A 170 6.13 -27.23 16.05
CA ILE A 170 5.08 -27.56 15.06
C ILE A 170 4.78 -29.06 15.03
N SER A 171 5.73 -29.94 15.37
CA SER A 171 5.55 -31.40 15.25
C SER A 171 4.34 -31.97 16.01
N ASN A 172 3.78 -31.22 16.96
CA ASN A 172 2.57 -31.57 17.73
C ASN A 172 1.36 -30.67 17.39
N PHE A 173 1.42 -29.98 16.24
CA PHE A 173 0.32 -29.16 15.76
C PHE A 173 -0.51 -29.98 14.76
N ASN A 174 -1.49 -30.74 15.31
CA ASN A 174 -2.58 -31.38 14.56
C ASN A 174 -3.86 -31.20 15.34
#